data_b0476b3ec68c8679699475a357b988c2
#
_entry.id   b0476b3ec68c8679699475a357b988c2
#
_cell.length_a   1.000
_cell.length_b   1.000
_cell.length_c   1.000
_cell.angle_alpha   90.00
_cell.angle_beta   90.00
_cell.angle_gamma   90.00
#
_symmetry.space_group_name_H-M   'P 1'
#
loop_
_entity.id
_entity.type
_entity.pdbx_description
1 polymer ?
#
loop_
_entity_poly.entity_id
_entity_poly.type
_entity_poly.pdbx_seq_one_letter_code
_entity_poly.pdbx_strand_id
1 'polypeptide(L)'
;MNKLFATAVIAAAIALVALAAASGPARATYPGATNGRLAFGINVGGNTDVYTVRPDGQDLRRLTTDPGFDACAAYSADGRRIAYCSGQGGGPVQVWTMKQNGTDKQQVTHMSGPATFPDFSPDGSKIVFTAKPAGSPTRDIYVIGSDGSGLTQLTSSSIDNAYPAFSPDGTKIAFTSRRTGTSQVYVMNADGSGQTQLTFDPQPKDQVPDWSPDGSKIAYLADTHGIADIVNPSWGDIWVMNADGSGQHPITTGASWYGTAWSPDGSRIATMDMPTRTNYTVNAADGSDARAVHPGGLQFVPGWQPRGTGGSEDDDG
;
A
#
# COMPACT_ATOMS: atom_id res chain seq x y z
N MET A 1 -67.53 43.62 -31.16
CA MET A 1 -67.44 43.20 -29.72
C MET A 1 -66.95 41.78 -29.68
N ASN A 2 -65.65 41.58 -29.66
CA ASN A 2 -65.03 40.25 -29.56
C ASN A 2 -63.99 40.26 -28.47
N LYS A 3 -64.28 39.55 -27.42
CA LYS A 3 -63.31 39.32 -26.34
C LYS A 3 -62.45 38.09 -26.70
N LEU A 4 -61.20 38.33 -26.96
CA LEU A 4 -60.19 37.27 -27.10
C LEU A 4 -59.84 36.74 -25.72
N PHE A 5 -60.10 35.46 -25.50
CA PHE A 5 -59.54 34.75 -24.36
C PHE A 5 -58.13 34.24 -24.74
N ALA A 6 -57.16 34.84 -24.14
CA ALA A 6 -55.78 34.34 -24.18
C ALA A 6 -55.62 33.18 -23.16
N THR A 7 -55.49 31.99 -23.67
CA THR A 7 -55.15 30.80 -22.83
C THR A 7 -53.64 30.82 -22.56
N ALA A 8 -53.27 31.14 -21.35
CA ALA A 8 -51.88 31.02 -20.90
C ALA A 8 -51.60 29.55 -20.61
N VAL A 9 -50.77 28.96 -21.44
CA VAL A 9 -50.18 27.64 -21.18
C VAL A 9 -49.01 27.84 -20.23
N ILE A 10 -49.18 27.49 -18.96
CA ILE A 10 -48.11 27.41 -17.98
C ILE A 10 -47.35 26.10 -18.25
N ALA A 11 -46.22 26.21 -18.95
CA ALA A 11 -45.28 25.14 -19.04
C ALA A 11 -44.51 25.05 -17.70
N ALA A 12 -44.90 24.09 -16.86
CA ALA A 12 -44.15 23.72 -15.70
C ALA A 12 -42.81 23.04 -16.15
N ALA A 13 -41.76 23.82 -16.21
CA ALA A 13 -40.41 23.27 -16.33
C ALA A 13 -40.09 22.55 -15.01
N ILE A 14 -40.23 21.25 -15.00
CA ILE A 14 -39.64 20.39 -13.96
C ILE A 14 -38.13 20.44 -14.16
N ALA A 15 -37.46 21.31 -13.42
CA ALA A 15 -36.03 21.28 -13.27
C ALA A 15 -35.68 20.00 -12.51
N LEU A 16 -35.28 18.97 -13.26
CA LEU A 16 -34.64 17.80 -12.70
C LEU A 16 -33.25 18.25 -12.22
N VAL A 17 -33.15 18.66 -10.97
CA VAL A 17 -31.88 18.82 -10.28
C VAL A 17 -31.35 17.40 -10.11
N ALA A 18 -30.54 16.95 -11.07
CA ALA A 18 -29.67 15.82 -10.88
C ALA A 18 -28.73 16.20 -9.75
N LEU A 19 -29.02 15.72 -8.55
CA LEU A 19 -28.08 15.70 -7.45
C LEU A 19 -26.97 14.73 -7.90
N ALA A 20 -25.98 15.26 -8.61
CA ALA A 20 -24.71 14.59 -8.77
C ALA A 20 -24.19 14.44 -7.35
N ALA A 21 -24.39 13.29 -6.76
CA ALA A 21 -23.59 12.89 -5.62
C ALA A 21 -22.15 13.00 -6.10
N ALA A 22 -21.49 14.08 -5.70
CA ALA A 22 -20.06 14.20 -5.80
C ALA A 22 -19.52 13.06 -4.92
N SER A 23 -19.28 11.91 -5.56
CA SER A 23 -18.38 10.91 -5.00
C SER A 23 -17.03 11.62 -4.96
N GLY A 24 -16.71 12.24 -3.83
CA GLY A 24 -15.37 12.71 -3.56
C GLY A 24 -14.44 11.53 -3.79
N PRO A 25 -13.20 11.76 -4.25
CA PRO A 25 -12.25 10.67 -4.46
C PRO A 25 -12.19 9.85 -3.18
N ALA A 26 -12.39 8.53 -3.33
CA ALA A 26 -12.17 7.61 -2.23
C ALA A 26 -10.74 7.83 -1.74
N ARG A 27 -10.56 7.97 -0.45
CA ARG A 27 -9.25 8.19 0.16
C ARG A 27 -8.77 6.88 0.73
N ALA A 28 -7.56 6.45 0.41
CA ALA A 28 -6.94 5.22 0.94
C ALA A 28 -6.76 5.28 2.47
N THR A 29 -6.80 6.47 3.01
CA THR A 29 -6.76 6.72 4.43
C THR A 29 -7.78 7.78 4.78
N TYR A 30 -8.54 7.51 5.80
CA TYR A 30 -9.71 8.30 6.15
C TYR A 30 -9.35 9.39 7.15
N PRO A 31 -9.66 10.67 6.90
CA PRO A 31 -9.70 11.64 7.98
C PRO A 31 -10.62 11.11 9.09
N GLY A 32 -10.04 10.88 10.27
CA GLY A 32 -10.76 10.29 11.40
C GLY A 32 -10.80 8.77 11.48
N ALA A 33 -10.08 8.03 10.61
CA ALA A 33 -9.88 6.61 10.81
C ALA A 33 -9.02 6.36 12.05
N THR A 34 -9.33 5.29 12.77
CA THR A 34 -8.52 4.81 13.89
C THR A 34 -7.62 3.67 13.44
N ASN A 35 -6.53 3.46 14.18
CA ASN A 35 -5.59 2.39 13.89
C ASN A 35 -6.19 1.04 14.26
N GLY A 36 -6.38 0.20 13.27
CA GLY A 36 -6.78 -1.19 13.44
C GLY A 36 -5.57 -2.10 13.63
N ARG A 37 -5.69 -3.34 13.17
CA ARG A 37 -4.64 -4.36 13.28
C ARG A 37 -3.50 -4.09 12.28
N LEU A 38 -2.34 -4.67 12.55
CA LEU A 38 -1.25 -4.79 11.57
C LEU A 38 -1.27 -6.19 10.97
N ALA A 39 -1.09 -6.30 9.65
CA ALA A 39 -0.94 -7.57 8.95
C ALA A 39 0.50 -7.71 8.41
N PHE A 40 1.10 -8.87 8.58
CA PHE A 40 2.48 -9.16 8.13
C PHE A 40 2.72 -10.67 8.00
N GLY A 41 3.80 -11.05 7.31
CA GLY A 41 4.22 -12.45 7.24
C GLY A 41 5.07 -12.86 8.43
N ILE A 42 4.85 -14.04 9.00
CA ILE A 42 5.73 -14.66 10.01
C ILE A 42 6.19 -16.03 9.49
N ASN A 43 7.49 -16.28 9.51
CA ASN A 43 8.05 -17.60 9.22
C ASN A 43 8.13 -18.43 10.50
N VAL A 44 7.43 -19.55 10.52
CA VAL A 44 7.49 -20.54 11.60
C VAL A 44 7.85 -21.90 11.01
N GLY A 45 8.99 -22.43 11.40
CA GLY A 45 9.41 -23.76 10.96
C GLY A 45 9.64 -23.90 9.44
N GLY A 46 9.97 -22.82 8.75
CA GLY A 46 10.22 -22.81 7.30
C GLY A 46 8.98 -22.46 6.45
N ASN A 47 7.79 -22.36 7.06
CA ASN A 47 6.59 -21.88 6.41
C ASN A 47 6.34 -20.42 6.79
N THR A 48 6.03 -19.58 5.81
CA THR A 48 5.69 -18.16 6.05
C THR A 48 4.20 -17.97 5.83
N ASP A 49 3.52 -17.48 6.86
CA ASP A 49 2.07 -17.22 6.83
C ASP A 49 1.75 -15.78 7.16
N VAL A 50 0.59 -15.31 6.68
CA VAL A 50 0.05 -14.00 7.05
C VAL A 50 -0.58 -14.07 8.45
N TYR A 51 -0.18 -13.16 9.29
CA TYR A 51 -0.72 -12.93 10.63
C TYR A 51 -1.25 -11.52 10.75
N THR A 52 -2.12 -11.32 11.72
CA THR A 52 -2.53 -9.99 12.18
C THR A 52 -2.36 -9.87 13.68
N VAL A 53 -2.08 -8.66 14.15
CA VAL A 53 -1.90 -8.35 15.58
C VAL A 53 -2.48 -6.97 15.88
N ARG A 54 -2.90 -6.72 17.10
CA ARG A 54 -3.25 -5.36 17.55
C ARG A 54 -1.99 -4.49 17.65
N PRO A 55 -2.10 -3.15 17.55
CA PRO A 55 -0.95 -2.25 17.66
C PRO A 55 -0.20 -2.33 19.00
N ASP A 56 -0.86 -2.82 20.05
CA ASP A 56 -0.28 -3.08 21.37
C ASP A 56 0.44 -4.44 21.48
N GLY A 57 0.49 -5.20 20.38
CA GLY A 57 1.11 -6.53 20.32
C GLY A 57 0.23 -7.67 20.82
N GLN A 58 -0.99 -7.39 21.24
CA GLN A 58 -1.93 -8.41 21.75
C GLN A 58 -2.74 -9.05 20.62
N ASP A 59 -3.35 -10.19 20.89
CA ASP A 59 -4.28 -10.88 20.00
C ASP A 59 -3.69 -11.19 18.62
N LEU A 60 -2.53 -11.89 18.60
CA LEU A 60 -1.92 -12.40 17.37
C LEU A 60 -2.82 -13.48 16.76
N ARG A 61 -3.22 -13.30 15.49
CA ARG A 61 -4.07 -14.23 14.74
C ARG A 61 -3.37 -14.67 13.46
N ARG A 62 -3.31 -15.97 13.20
CA ARG A 62 -2.83 -16.55 11.94
C ARG A 62 -3.98 -16.61 10.94
N LEU A 63 -3.79 -16.05 9.73
CA LEU A 63 -4.83 -15.99 8.70
C LEU A 63 -4.61 -16.99 7.56
N THR A 64 -3.35 -17.37 7.28
CA THR A 64 -3.04 -18.41 6.30
C THR A 64 -2.36 -19.60 6.95
N THR A 65 -2.58 -20.79 6.40
CA THR A 65 -2.05 -22.06 6.93
C THR A 65 -1.56 -22.99 5.81
N ASP A 66 -1.64 -22.55 4.57
CA ASP A 66 -1.24 -23.33 3.41
C ASP A 66 0.28 -23.50 3.39
N PRO A 67 0.80 -24.65 2.93
CA PRO A 67 2.23 -24.80 2.76
C PRO A 67 2.72 -23.87 1.64
N GLY A 68 3.66 -23.01 1.95
CA GLY A 68 4.23 -22.06 1.00
C GLY A 68 4.57 -20.73 1.64
N PHE A 69 4.89 -19.77 0.80
CA PHE A 69 5.23 -18.41 1.21
C PHE A 69 4.01 -17.50 1.09
N ASP A 70 3.50 -17.05 2.22
CA ASP A 70 2.40 -16.07 2.31
C ASP A 70 2.87 -14.84 3.08
N ALA A 71 2.92 -13.67 2.41
CA ALA A 71 3.45 -12.44 2.99
C ALA A 71 2.95 -11.17 2.25
N CYS A 72 3.63 -10.04 2.43
CA CYS A 72 3.38 -8.77 1.72
C CYS A 72 1.94 -8.28 1.87
N ALA A 73 1.38 -8.35 3.07
CA ALA A 73 -0.02 -8.06 3.31
C ALA A 73 -0.31 -6.55 3.29
N ALA A 74 -1.36 -6.16 2.56
CA ALA A 74 -1.89 -4.79 2.52
C ALA A 74 -3.42 -4.82 2.71
N TYR A 75 -3.94 -3.96 3.59
CA TYR A 75 -5.38 -3.84 3.79
C TYR A 75 -6.04 -2.98 2.71
N SER A 76 -7.27 -3.33 2.36
CA SER A 76 -8.15 -2.42 1.63
C SER A 76 -8.50 -1.20 2.49
N ALA A 77 -8.83 -0.11 1.85
CA ALA A 77 -9.12 1.16 2.50
C ALA A 77 -10.31 1.12 3.48
N ASP A 78 -11.25 0.18 3.30
CA ASP A 78 -12.35 -0.07 4.25
C ASP A 78 -11.97 -1.05 5.38
N GLY A 79 -10.72 -1.55 5.38
CA GLY A 79 -10.19 -2.48 6.37
C GLY A 79 -10.77 -3.90 6.32
N ARG A 80 -11.62 -4.22 5.32
CA ARG A 80 -12.37 -5.49 5.26
C ARG A 80 -11.67 -6.59 4.49
N ARG A 81 -10.76 -6.23 3.60
CA ARG A 81 -9.98 -7.19 2.79
C ARG A 81 -8.49 -7.00 3.00
N ILE A 82 -7.74 -8.06 2.72
CA ILE A 82 -6.28 -8.09 2.71
C ILE A 82 -5.85 -8.63 1.35
N ALA A 83 -5.01 -7.88 0.63
CA ALA A 83 -4.22 -8.40 -0.48
C ALA A 83 -2.89 -8.93 0.06
N TYR A 84 -2.43 -10.05 -0.45
CA TYR A 84 -1.18 -10.66 0.01
C TYR A 84 -0.49 -11.45 -1.11
N CYS A 85 0.78 -11.72 -0.93
CA CYS A 85 1.56 -12.57 -1.81
C CYS A 85 1.44 -14.02 -1.35
N SER A 86 1.12 -14.96 -2.24
CA SER A 86 1.06 -16.38 -1.93
C SER A 86 1.76 -17.25 -2.97
N GLY A 87 2.57 -18.19 -2.48
CA GLY A 87 3.18 -19.29 -3.27
C GLY A 87 2.32 -20.55 -3.30
N GLN A 88 1.06 -20.49 -2.94
CA GLN A 88 0.14 -21.61 -2.93
C GLN A 88 0.06 -22.29 -4.31
N GLY A 89 -0.01 -23.62 -4.32
CA GLY A 89 -0.07 -24.39 -5.56
C GLY A 89 1.28 -24.73 -6.21
N GLY A 90 2.42 -24.34 -5.59
CA GLY A 90 3.77 -24.71 -6.04
C GLY A 90 4.26 -24.01 -7.31
N GLY A 91 3.53 -23.00 -7.79
CA GLY A 91 3.92 -22.10 -8.87
C GLY A 91 4.66 -20.85 -8.38
N PRO A 92 4.87 -19.85 -9.25
CA PRO A 92 5.41 -18.58 -8.84
C PRO A 92 4.45 -17.88 -7.87
N VAL A 93 5.01 -17.09 -6.95
CA VAL A 93 4.23 -16.26 -6.01
C VAL A 93 3.26 -15.38 -6.78
N GLN A 94 2.01 -15.33 -6.35
CA GLN A 94 0.93 -14.54 -6.95
C GLN A 94 0.28 -13.62 -5.93
N VAL A 95 -0.44 -12.61 -6.40
CA VAL A 95 -1.29 -11.79 -5.55
C VAL A 95 -2.63 -12.50 -5.33
N TRP A 96 -3.01 -12.59 -4.08
CA TRP A 96 -4.27 -13.12 -3.59
C TRP A 96 -4.99 -12.07 -2.74
N THR A 97 -6.28 -12.26 -2.57
CA THR A 97 -7.07 -11.48 -1.59
C THR A 97 -7.82 -12.41 -0.65
N MET A 98 -8.11 -11.91 0.55
CA MET A 98 -8.96 -12.58 1.55
C MET A 98 -9.74 -11.55 2.36
N LYS A 99 -10.77 -11.97 3.09
CA LYS A 99 -11.39 -11.13 4.12
C LYS A 99 -10.41 -10.92 5.29
N GLN A 100 -10.63 -9.88 6.08
CA GLN A 100 -9.79 -9.55 7.24
C GLN A 100 -9.67 -10.68 8.28
N ASN A 101 -10.64 -11.59 8.32
CA ASN A 101 -10.64 -12.76 9.20
C ASN A 101 -9.97 -14.01 8.59
N GLY A 102 -9.33 -13.88 7.41
CA GLY A 102 -8.63 -14.97 6.73
C GLY A 102 -9.52 -15.88 5.86
N THR A 103 -10.82 -15.63 5.77
CA THR A 103 -11.74 -16.37 4.91
C THR A 103 -11.84 -15.78 3.50
N ASP A 104 -12.55 -16.47 2.58
CA ASP A 104 -12.80 -15.99 1.21
C ASP A 104 -11.50 -15.67 0.46
N LYS A 105 -10.54 -16.61 0.47
CA LYS A 105 -9.26 -16.50 -0.24
C LYS A 105 -9.47 -16.66 -1.73
N GLN A 106 -8.97 -15.71 -2.54
CA GLN A 106 -9.10 -15.71 -3.99
C GLN A 106 -7.78 -15.29 -4.63
N GLN A 107 -7.34 -16.05 -5.63
CA GLN A 107 -6.19 -15.67 -6.45
C GLN A 107 -6.61 -14.58 -7.43
N VAL A 108 -5.86 -13.47 -7.46
CA VAL A 108 -6.14 -12.31 -8.32
C VAL A 108 -5.25 -12.32 -9.56
N THR A 109 -3.97 -12.67 -9.41
CA THR A 109 -3.03 -12.67 -10.54
C THR A 109 -2.70 -14.10 -11.00
N HIS A 110 -2.48 -14.25 -12.32
CA HIS A 110 -2.05 -15.49 -12.97
C HIS A 110 -0.84 -15.21 -13.87
N MET A 111 0.18 -14.57 -13.31
CA MET A 111 1.40 -14.20 -14.03
C MET A 111 2.28 -15.41 -14.27
N SER A 112 3.04 -15.40 -15.37
CA SER A 112 4.03 -16.45 -15.68
C SER A 112 5.27 -16.44 -14.77
N GLY A 113 5.43 -15.40 -13.98
CA GLY A 113 6.46 -15.21 -12.95
C GLY A 113 5.89 -14.57 -11.70
N PRO A 114 6.71 -14.22 -10.70
CA PRO A 114 6.24 -13.72 -9.43
C PRO A 114 5.52 -12.36 -9.57
N ALA A 115 4.42 -12.21 -8.84
CA ALA A 115 3.67 -11.00 -8.57
C ALA A 115 3.66 -10.75 -7.06
N THR A 116 4.14 -9.58 -6.62
CA THR A 116 4.45 -9.28 -5.22
C THR A 116 4.16 -7.83 -4.85
N PHE A 117 4.13 -7.53 -3.56
CA PHE A 117 3.94 -6.17 -3.02
C PHE A 117 2.66 -5.51 -3.55
N PRO A 118 1.51 -6.13 -3.31
CA PRO A 118 0.23 -5.54 -3.69
C PRO A 118 -0.14 -4.36 -2.81
N ASP A 119 -0.84 -3.38 -3.40
CA ASP A 119 -1.52 -2.33 -2.68
C ASP A 119 -2.87 -2.02 -3.33
N PHE A 120 -3.91 -1.79 -2.51
CA PHE A 120 -5.25 -1.48 -3.00
C PHE A 120 -5.38 -0.02 -3.42
N SER A 121 -6.14 0.22 -4.50
CA SER A 121 -6.67 1.56 -4.74
C SER A 121 -7.64 1.96 -3.62
N PRO A 122 -7.77 3.27 -3.34
CA PRO A 122 -8.61 3.76 -2.24
C PRO A 122 -10.07 3.33 -2.30
N ASP A 123 -10.61 3.14 -3.50
CA ASP A 123 -11.97 2.64 -3.74
C ASP A 123 -12.08 1.11 -3.67
N GLY A 124 -10.95 0.41 -3.47
CA GLY A 124 -10.86 -1.05 -3.42
C GLY A 124 -11.09 -1.76 -4.76
N SER A 125 -11.27 -1.02 -5.85
CA SER A 125 -11.60 -1.60 -7.16
C SER A 125 -10.39 -2.19 -7.89
N LYS A 126 -9.18 -1.74 -7.54
CA LYS A 126 -7.92 -2.13 -8.19
C LYS A 126 -6.86 -2.53 -7.17
N ILE A 127 -5.88 -3.29 -7.67
CA ILE A 127 -4.66 -3.62 -6.95
C ILE A 127 -3.48 -3.28 -7.85
N VAL A 128 -2.56 -2.44 -7.36
CA VAL A 128 -1.24 -2.21 -7.98
C VAL A 128 -0.24 -3.18 -7.36
N PHE A 129 0.70 -3.67 -8.14
CA PHE A 129 1.69 -4.66 -7.67
C PHE A 129 2.95 -4.65 -8.52
N THR A 130 3.99 -5.27 -7.99
CA THR A 130 5.24 -5.54 -8.71
C THR A 130 5.17 -6.92 -9.36
N ALA A 131 5.54 -7.05 -10.64
CA ALA A 131 5.67 -8.36 -11.26
C ALA A 131 6.93 -8.49 -12.12
N LYS A 132 7.43 -9.73 -12.20
CA LYS A 132 8.50 -10.13 -13.11
C LYS A 132 8.05 -11.34 -13.93
N PRO A 133 7.39 -11.13 -15.08
CA PRO A 133 6.98 -12.22 -15.95
C PRO A 133 8.15 -13.12 -16.36
N ALA A 134 7.90 -14.40 -16.62
CA ALA A 134 8.93 -15.32 -17.07
C ALA A 134 9.59 -14.80 -18.36
N GLY A 135 10.92 -14.82 -18.39
CA GLY A 135 11.71 -14.28 -19.50
C GLY A 135 11.93 -12.76 -19.46
N SER A 136 11.26 -12.02 -18.58
CA SER A 136 11.59 -10.59 -18.37
C SER A 136 12.91 -10.49 -17.58
N PRO A 137 13.84 -9.61 -18.00
CA PRO A 137 15.06 -9.36 -17.22
C PRO A 137 14.77 -8.59 -15.93
N THR A 138 13.69 -7.81 -15.90
CA THR A 138 13.38 -6.83 -14.85
C THR A 138 11.97 -6.97 -14.30
N ARG A 139 11.73 -6.35 -13.15
CA ARG A 139 10.40 -6.15 -12.56
C ARG A 139 9.79 -4.87 -13.08
N ASP A 140 8.48 -4.86 -13.19
CA ASP A 140 7.68 -3.69 -13.54
C ASP A 140 6.44 -3.59 -12.64
N ILE A 141 5.82 -2.40 -12.67
CA ILE A 141 4.57 -2.11 -11.96
C ILE A 141 3.40 -2.46 -12.87
N TYR A 142 2.46 -3.18 -12.32
CA TYR A 142 1.20 -3.57 -12.96
C TYR A 142 0.02 -3.14 -12.10
N VAL A 143 -1.13 -2.98 -12.73
CA VAL A 143 -2.42 -2.80 -12.07
C VAL A 143 -3.42 -3.82 -12.60
N ILE A 144 -4.30 -4.29 -11.74
CA ILE A 144 -5.37 -5.25 -12.06
C ILE A 144 -6.62 -4.88 -11.27
N GLY A 145 -7.80 -5.22 -11.77
CA GLY A 145 -9.02 -5.17 -10.98
C GLY A 145 -8.93 -6.09 -9.77
N SER A 146 -9.51 -5.72 -8.65
CA SER A 146 -9.54 -6.58 -7.46
C SER A 146 -10.32 -7.88 -7.66
N ASP A 147 -11.10 -7.96 -8.75
CA ASP A 147 -11.78 -9.16 -9.27
C ASP A 147 -10.91 -10.00 -10.23
N GLY A 148 -9.67 -9.60 -10.49
CA GLY A 148 -8.74 -10.24 -11.42
C GLY A 148 -8.87 -9.79 -12.88
N SER A 149 -9.73 -8.84 -13.21
CA SER A 149 -9.91 -8.33 -14.58
C SER A 149 -8.97 -7.18 -14.92
N GLY A 150 -8.80 -6.88 -16.21
CA GLY A 150 -8.19 -5.64 -16.70
C GLY A 150 -6.70 -5.47 -16.37
N LEU A 151 -5.91 -6.57 -16.33
CA LEU A 151 -4.46 -6.50 -16.11
C LEU A 151 -3.79 -5.52 -17.08
N THR A 152 -3.06 -4.55 -16.55
CA THR A 152 -2.36 -3.51 -17.31
C THR A 152 -0.96 -3.29 -16.75
N GLN A 153 0.04 -3.21 -17.62
CA GLN A 153 1.40 -2.84 -17.26
C GLN A 153 1.55 -1.31 -17.26
N LEU A 154 2.00 -0.73 -16.13
CA LEU A 154 2.14 0.72 -15.96
C LEU A 154 3.56 1.21 -16.25
N THR A 155 4.57 0.37 -16.01
CA THR A 155 5.96 0.67 -16.38
C THR A 155 6.49 -0.40 -17.33
N SER A 156 7.27 0.01 -18.32
CA SER A 156 7.90 -0.88 -19.30
C SER A 156 9.31 -0.37 -19.60
N SER A 157 10.23 -0.72 -18.73
CA SER A 157 11.63 -0.33 -18.89
C SER A 157 12.54 -1.56 -18.81
N SER A 158 13.74 -1.46 -19.34
CA SER A 158 14.79 -2.46 -19.13
C SER A 158 15.42 -2.38 -17.73
N ILE A 159 14.77 -1.71 -16.80
CA ILE A 159 15.26 -1.37 -15.45
C ILE A 159 14.19 -1.73 -14.44
N ASP A 160 14.60 -2.25 -13.29
CA ASP A 160 13.70 -2.64 -12.21
C ASP A 160 12.84 -1.49 -11.67
N ASN A 161 11.55 -1.74 -11.56
CA ASN A 161 10.56 -0.92 -10.88
C ASN A 161 9.80 -1.79 -9.86
N ALA A 162 9.63 -1.31 -8.63
CA ALA A 162 9.05 -2.11 -7.54
C ALA A 162 8.39 -1.26 -6.46
N TYR A 163 7.72 -1.93 -5.51
CA TYR A 163 7.13 -1.34 -4.31
C TYR A 163 6.14 -0.19 -4.60
N PRO A 164 5.11 -0.43 -5.40
CA PRO A 164 4.11 0.60 -5.68
C PRO A 164 3.19 0.82 -4.48
N ALA A 165 2.77 2.07 -4.28
CA ALA A 165 1.76 2.47 -3.29
C ALA A 165 0.83 3.53 -3.89
N PHE A 166 -0.48 3.32 -3.80
CA PHE A 166 -1.47 4.33 -4.23
C PHE A 166 -1.49 5.53 -3.29
N SER A 167 -1.66 6.71 -3.86
CA SER A 167 -2.00 7.90 -3.06
C SER A 167 -3.41 7.78 -2.48
N PRO A 168 -3.70 8.42 -1.32
CA PRO A 168 -5.00 8.34 -0.67
C PRO A 168 -6.18 8.84 -1.52
N ASP A 169 -5.94 9.67 -2.51
CA ASP A 169 -6.94 10.14 -3.47
C ASP A 169 -7.05 9.24 -4.72
N GLY A 170 -6.19 8.21 -4.83
CA GLY A 170 -6.15 7.27 -5.95
C GLY A 170 -5.65 7.85 -7.27
N THR A 171 -5.17 9.10 -7.28
CA THR A 171 -4.73 9.76 -8.53
C THR A 171 -3.29 9.47 -8.89
N LYS A 172 -2.47 9.06 -7.91
CA LYS A 172 -1.04 8.81 -8.06
C LYS A 172 -0.63 7.44 -7.54
N ILE A 173 0.54 6.99 -7.98
CA ILE A 173 1.25 5.83 -7.47
C ILE A 173 2.70 6.25 -7.20
N ALA A 174 3.17 6.10 -5.96
CA ALA A 174 4.58 6.19 -5.62
C ALA A 174 5.23 4.82 -5.84
N PHE A 175 6.48 4.77 -6.27
CA PHE A 175 7.19 3.52 -6.52
C PHE A 175 8.71 3.72 -6.50
N THR A 176 9.44 2.63 -6.35
CA THR A 176 10.90 2.62 -6.47
C THR A 176 11.32 2.31 -7.90
N SER A 177 12.30 3.03 -8.44
CA SER A 177 12.89 2.76 -9.75
C SER A 177 14.40 2.93 -9.72
N ARG A 178 15.13 2.08 -10.48
CA ARG A 178 16.60 2.16 -10.64
C ARG A 178 17.03 2.81 -11.94
N ARG A 179 16.15 3.49 -12.67
CA ARG A 179 16.41 4.05 -14.01
C ARG A 179 17.54 5.08 -14.07
N THR A 180 17.96 5.63 -12.95
CA THR A 180 19.10 6.55 -12.82
C THR A 180 20.36 5.89 -12.23
N GLY A 181 20.39 4.56 -12.15
CA GLY A 181 21.53 3.78 -11.67
C GLY A 181 21.41 3.32 -10.22
N THR A 182 20.85 4.15 -9.35
CA THR A 182 20.51 3.84 -7.95
C THR A 182 19.00 3.75 -7.76
N SER A 183 18.54 3.09 -6.70
CA SER A 183 17.12 3.07 -6.35
C SER A 183 16.69 4.46 -5.89
N GLN A 184 15.63 4.99 -6.49
CA GLN A 184 15.06 6.29 -6.19
C GLN A 184 13.55 6.18 -6.09
N VAL A 185 12.92 7.07 -5.33
CA VAL A 185 11.47 7.20 -5.27
C VAL A 185 10.97 8.02 -6.46
N TYR A 186 9.98 7.49 -7.14
CA TYR A 186 9.26 8.11 -8.24
C TYR A 186 7.77 8.19 -7.92
N VAL A 187 7.09 9.08 -8.59
CA VAL A 187 5.63 9.14 -8.62
C VAL A 187 5.14 9.14 -10.07
N MET A 188 3.97 8.55 -10.31
CA MET A 188 3.27 8.57 -11.59
C MET A 188 1.78 8.78 -11.39
N ASN A 189 1.05 9.11 -12.45
CA ASN A 189 -0.40 9.05 -12.45
C ASN A 189 -0.87 7.59 -12.31
N ALA A 190 -2.08 7.37 -11.82
CA ALA A 190 -2.64 6.01 -11.64
C ALA A 190 -2.79 5.22 -12.96
N ASP A 191 -2.72 5.88 -14.10
CA ASP A 191 -2.71 5.28 -15.43
C ASP A 191 -1.29 4.95 -15.96
N GLY A 192 -0.24 5.22 -15.16
CA GLY A 192 1.17 5.01 -15.52
C GLY A 192 1.85 6.19 -16.22
N SER A 193 1.12 7.23 -16.58
CA SER A 193 1.68 8.43 -17.23
C SER A 193 2.35 9.39 -16.22
N GLY A 194 3.08 10.39 -16.70
CA GLY A 194 3.63 11.47 -15.88
C GLY A 194 4.64 11.01 -14.82
N GLN A 195 5.46 10.01 -15.13
CA GLN A 195 6.47 9.46 -14.19
C GLN A 195 7.54 10.52 -13.87
N THR A 196 7.62 10.89 -12.59
CA THR A 196 8.51 11.95 -12.08
C THR A 196 9.37 11.42 -10.94
N GLN A 197 10.67 11.70 -10.97
CA GLN A 197 11.60 11.38 -9.88
C GLN A 197 11.44 12.38 -8.74
N LEU A 198 11.39 11.88 -7.49
CA LEU A 198 11.27 12.70 -6.28
C LEU A 198 12.57 12.76 -5.48
N THR A 199 13.38 11.69 -5.48
CA THR A 199 14.67 11.66 -4.78
C THR A 199 15.82 11.62 -5.75
N PHE A 200 16.95 12.27 -5.42
CA PHE A 200 18.08 12.48 -6.36
C PHE A 200 19.44 12.18 -5.70
N ASP A 201 19.44 11.48 -4.59
CA ASP A 201 20.69 11.21 -3.89
C ASP A 201 21.55 10.20 -4.67
N PRO A 202 22.83 10.50 -4.94
CA PRO A 202 23.73 9.60 -5.66
C PRO A 202 24.19 8.38 -4.84
N GLN A 203 24.05 8.42 -3.52
CA GLN A 203 24.52 7.37 -2.60
C GLN A 203 23.42 6.53 -1.97
N PRO A 204 22.35 7.09 -1.40
CA PRO A 204 21.28 6.29 -0.81
C PRO A 204 20.48 5.57 -1.86
N LYS A 205 19.89 4.51 -1.43
CA LYS A 205 18.96 3.71 -2.21
C LYS A 205 17.60 3.90 -1.59
N ASP A 206 16.88 4.90 -2.08
CA ASP A 206 15.56 5.25 -1.58
C ASP A 206 14.53 4.24 -2.05
N GLN A 207 13.83 3.60 -1.13
CA GLN A 207 12.98 2.46 -1.42
C GLN A 207 11.71 2.44 -0.56
N VAL A 208 10.75 1.62 -1.02
CA VAL A 208 9.52 1.27 -0.29
C VAL A 208 8.76 2.50 0.16
N PRO A 209 8.36 3.37 -0.80
CA PRO A 209 7.58 4.55 -0.46
C PRO A 209 6.18 4.20 0.01
N ASP A 210 5.65 4.96 0.96
CA ASP A 210 4.26 4.91 1.40
C ASP A 210 3.71 6.30 1.68
N TRP A 211 2.44 6.54 1.34
CA TRP A 211 1.78 7.82 1.48
C TRP A 211 1.22 8.04 2.88
N SER A 212 1.35 9.28 3.38
CA SER A 212 0.60 9.67 4.57
C SER A 212 -0.91 9.67 4.29
N PRO A 213 -1.73 9.44 5.33
CA PRO A 213 -3.18 9.35 5.16
C PRO A 213 -3.85 10.56 4.52
N ASP A 214 -3.31 11.73 4.72
CA ASP A 214 -3.80 12.98 4.13
C ASP A 214 -3.24 13.25 2.72
N GLY A 215 -2.32 12.38 2.24
CA GLY A 215 -1.66 12.53 0.95
C GLY A 215 -0.63 13.66 0.88
N SER A 216 -0.33 14.32 1.99
CA SER A 216 0.59 15.46 2.00
C SER A 216 2.07 15.05 2.03
N LYS A 217 2.37 13.81 2.45
CA LYS A 217 3.74 13.32 2.65
C LYS A 217 3.94 11.92 2.08
N ILE A 218 5.19 11.57 1.86
CA ILE A 218 5.66 10.22 1.54
C ILE A 218 6.76 9.85 2.52
N ALA A 219 6.60 8.69 3.21
CA ALA A 219 7.68 8.06 3.96
C ALA A 219 8.41 7.08 3.04
N TYR A 220 9.71 6.92 3.23
CA TYR A 220 10.53 5.98 2.47
C TYR A 220 11.76 5.55 3.29
N LEU A 221 12.37 4.46 2.90
CA LEU A 221 13.67 4.05 3.46
C LEU A 221 14.80 4.64 2.64
N ALA A 222 15.75 5.29 3.30
CA ALA A 222 17.01 5.68 2.70
C ALA A 222 18.15 4.85 3.30
N ASP A 223 18.84 4.07 2.44
CA ASP A 223 19.99 3.27 2.86
C ASP A 223 21.23 4.14 2.98
N THR A 224 21.58 4.46 4.20
CA THR A 224 22.80 5.17 4.53
C THR A 224 24.03 4.25 4.67
N HIS A 225 23.86 2.91 4.54
CA HIS A 225 24.89 1.91 4.77
C HIS A 225 25.50 1.32 3.49
N GLY A 226 24.97 1.67 2.31
CA GLY A 226 25.59 1.35 1.01
C GLY A 226 25.39 -0.09 0.49
N ILE A 227 24.47 -0.87 1.03
CA ILE A 227 24.32 -2.31 0.72
C ILE A 227 23.09 -2.65 -0.15
N ALA A 228 22.25 -1.66 -0.53
CA ALA A 228 20.96 -1.94 -1.12
C ALA A 228 21.01 -2.50 -2.53
N ASP A 229 20.33 -3.60 -2.70
CA ASP A 229 19.81 -4.09 -3.96
C ASP A 229 18.27 -4.02 -3.93
N ILE A 230 17.61 -3.70 -5.04
CA ILE A 230 16.15 -3.74 -5.15
C ILE A 230 15.60 -5.17 -4.96
N VAL A 231 16.46 -6.18 -5.07
CA VAL A 231 16.13 -7.61 -4.81
C VAL A 231 16.18 -7.91 -3.31
N ASN A 232 17.12 -7.28 -2.60
CA ASN A 232 17.26 -7.33 -1.16
C ASN A 232 17.16 -5.89 -0.67
N PRO A 233 15.97 -5.41 -0.31
CA PRO A 233 15.84 -4.08 0.23
C PRO A 233 16.75 -4.00 1.44
N SER A 234 17.64 -3.03 1.40
CA SER A 234 18.51 -2.76 2.51
C SER A 234 17.69 -2.14 3.63
N TRP A 235 18.16 -2.37 4.78
CA TRP A 235 17.81 -1.63 5.97
C TRP A 235 18.39 -0.23 5.91
N GLY A 236 17.67 0.73 6.43
CA GLY A 236 18.08 2.12 6.44
C GLY A 236 17.29 2.92 7.44
N ASP A 237 17.46 4.20 7.35
CA ASP A 237 16.68 5.16 8.11
C ASP A 237 15.36 5.46 7.44
N ILE A 238 14.35 5.77 8.23
CA ILE A 238 13.06 6.26 7.73
C ILE A 238 13.22 7.75 7.46
N TRP A 239 12.92 8.13 6.23
CA TRP A 239 12.87 9.50 5.76
C TRP A 239 11.43 9.87 5.41
N VAL A 240 11.15 11.17 5.50
CA VAL A 240 9.86 11.74 5.11
C VAL A 240 10.10 12.93 4.19
N MET A 241 9.24 13.08 3.18
CA MET A 241 9.22 14.22 2.28
C MET A 241 7.78 14.70 2.05
N ASN A 242 7.60 15.90 1.53
CA ASN A 242 6.34 16.35 0.99
C ASN A 242 5.97 15.54 -0.28
N ALA A 243 4.69 15.48 -0.63
CA ALA A 243 4.20 14.75 -1.81
C ALA A 243 4.82 15.20 -3.15
N ASP A 244 5.36 16.41 -3.19
CA ASP A 244 6.06 16.97 -4.36
C ASP A 244 7.58 16.66 -4.37
N GLY A 245 8.09 15.92 -3.39
CA GLY A 245 9.49 15.57 -3.23
C GLY A 245 10.31 16.59 -2.46
N SER A 246 9.77 17.73 -2.06
CA SER A 246 10.46 18.73 -1.26
C SER A 246 10.52 18.36 0.22
N GLY A 247 11.36 19.06 1.02
CA GLY A 247 11.38 18.92 2.46
C GLY A 247 11.88 17.57 2.98
N GLN A 248 12.73 16.89 2.21
CA GLN A 248 13.29 15.59 2.58
C GLN A 248 14.12 15.68 3.87
N HIS A 249 13.79 14.84 4.85
CA HIS A 249 14.56 14.77 6.11
C HIS A 249 14.39 13.39 6.75
N PRO A 250 15.43 12.90 7.48
CA PRO A 250 15.32 11.68 8.26
C PRO A 250 14.45 11.93 9.50
N ILE A 251 13.62 10.94 9.86
CA ILE A 251 12.97 10.89 11.17
C ILE A 251 13.62 9.87 12.09
N THR A 252 14.45 8.96 11.55
CA THR A 252 15.33 8.09 12.34
C THR A 252 16.76 8.24 11.86
N THR A 253 17.75 7.88 12.70
CA THR A 253 19.17 7.95 12.36
C THR A 253 19.92 6.74 12.92
N GLY A 254 20.76 6.11 12.08
CA GLY A 254 21.59 4.97 12.47
C GLY A 254 20.80 3.69 12.74
N ALA A 255 19.61 3.59 12.23
CA ALA A 255 18.72 2.46 12.39
C ALA A 255 18.84 1.46 11.24
N SER A 256 18.29 0.26 11.44
CA SER A 256 18.27 -0.82 10.46
C SER A 256 16.83 -1.21 10.14
N TRP A 257 16.01 -0.23 9.79
CA TRP A 257 14.61 -0.40 9.49
C TRP A 257 14.38 -0.99 8.09
N TYR A 258 13.30 -1.75 7.95
CA TYR A 258 12.85 -2.34 6.71
C TYR A 258 11.37 -2.08 6.50
N GLY A 259 11.04 -1.39 5.40
CA GLY A 259 9.68 -1.02 5.03
C GLY A 259 9.11 0.14 5.82
N THR A 260 8.15 0.79 5.22
CA THR A 260 7.40 1.90 5.81
C THR A 260 5.92 1.67 5.55
N ALA A 261 5.08 1.85 6.58
CA ALA A 261 3.63 1.86 6.43
C ALA A 261 3.02 2.88 7.41
N TRP A 262 2.41 3.92 6.87
CA TRP A 262 1.71 4.93 7.67
C TRP A 262 0.50 4.34 8.38
N SER A 263 0.31 4.73 9.64
CA SER A 263 -0.93 4.42 10.35
C SER A 263 -2.10 5.22 9.78
N PRO A 264 -3.33 4.69 9.81
CA PRO A 264 -4.52 5.35 9.27
C PRO A 264 -4.80 6.73 9.86
N ASP A 265 -4.43 6.99 11.11
CA ASP A 265 -4.54 8.29 11.78
C ASP A 265 -3.35 9.23 11.50
N GLY A 266 -2.33 8.75 10.78
CA GLY A 266 -1.13 9.52 10.45
C GLY A 266 -0.15 9.74 11.59
N SER A 267 -0.40 9.18 12.77
CA SER A 267 0.44 9.45 13.95
C SER A 267 1.70 8.57 14.02
N ARG A 268 1.70 7.41 13.35
CA ARG A 268 2.78 6.44 13.44
C ARG A 268 3.17 5.88 12.06
N ILE A 269 4.38 5.34 12.00
CA ILE A 269 4.86 4.52 10.87
C ILE A 269 5.22 3.15 11.43
N ALA A 270 4.67 2.09 10.82
CA ALA A 270 5.07 0.73 11.09
C ALA A 270 6.28 0.35 10.24
N THR A 271 7.19 -0.40 10.83
CA THR A 271 8.46 -0.82 10.23
C THR A 271 8.94 -2.11 10.89
N MET A 272 10.02 -2.69 10.39
CA MET A 272 10.66 -3.86 11.02
C MET A 272 12.13 -3.57 11.28
N ASP A 273 12.61 -3.88 12.49
CA ASP A 273 14.04 -3.90 12.80
C ASP A 273 14.68 -5.17 12.23
N MET A 274 15.61 -5.00 11.30
CA MET A 274 16.21 -6.12 10.58
C MET A 274 17.11 -7.01 11.46
N PRO A 275 17.92 -6.50 12.37
CA PRO A 275 18.72 -7.32 13.29
C PRO A 275 17.87 -8.25 14.17
N THR A 276 16.82 -7.74 14.79
CA THR A 276 15.99 -8.51 15.73
C THR A 276 14.80 -9.20 15.08
N ARG A 277 14.49 -8.83 13.82
CA ARG A 277 13.28 -9.30 13.12
C ARG A 277 12.00 -8.99 13.90
N THR A 278 11.96 -7.84 14.53
CA THR A 278 10.84 -7.36 15.33
C THR A 278 10.12 -6.25 14.59
N ASN A 279 8.80 -6.34 14.51
CA ASN A 279 7.98 -5.23 14.02
C ASN A 279 7.85 -4.16 15.09
N TYR A 280 8.00 -2.92 14.65
CA TYR A 280 7.87 -1.72 15.47
C TYR A 280 6.88 -0.75 14.86
N THR A 281 6.39 0.15 15.69
CA THR A 281 5.81 1.42 15.24
C THR A 281 6.58 2.56 15.87
N VAL A 282 6.85 3.59 15.08
CA VAL A 282 7.52 4.82 15.52
C VAL A 282 6.62 6.02 15.34
N ASN A 283 6.84 7.11 16.07
CA ASN A 283 6.14 8.37 15.87
C ASN A 283 6.47 8.92 14.47
N ALA A 284 5.44 9.24 13.69
CA ALA A 284 5.61 9.68 12.31
C ALA A 284 6.21 11.09 12.17
N ALA A 285 6.18 11.90 13.22
CA ALA A 285 6.71 13.25 13.18
C ALA A 285 8.25 13.31 13.34
N ASP A 286 8.80 12.41 14.17
CA ASP A 286 10.20 12.50 14.60
C ASP A 286 10.90 11.14 14.84
N GLY A 287 10.23 10.03 14.51
CA GLY A 287 10.76 8.68 14.70
C GLY A 287 10.90 8.23 16.15
N SER A 288 10.52 9.07 17.12
CA SER A 288 10.59 8.75 18.54
C SER A 288 9.57 7.67 18.95
N ASP A 289 9.59 7.28 20.23
CA ASP A 289 8.60 6.37 20.83
C ASP A 289 8.48 5.05 20.04
N ALA A 290 9.62 4.42 19.74
CA ALA A 290 9.64 3.12 19.09
C ALA A 290 8.99 2.06 19.99
N ARG A 291 7.88 1.47 19.53
CA ARG A 291 7.13 0.45 20.26
C ARG A 291 7.20 -0.87 19.52
N ALA A 292 7.71 -1.90 20.17
CA ALA A 292 7.67 -3.25 19.62
C ALA A 292 6.23 -3.75 19.55
N VAL A 293 5.86 -4.26 18.39
CA VAL A 293 4.52 -4.81 18.14
C VAL A 293 4.54 -6.33 18.27
N HIS A 294 5.51 -6.98 17.61
CA HIS A 294 5.66 -8.43 17.72
C HIS A 294 7.12 -8.83 17.48
N PRO A 295 7.75 -9.60 18.39
CA PRO A 295 9.10 -10.11 18.20
C PRO A 295 9.12 -11.39 17.36
N GLY A 296 10.12 -11.51 16.50
CA GLY A 296 10.52 -12.77 15.87
C GLY A 296 9.81 -13.11 14.56
N GLY A 297 10.55 -13.78 13.68
CA GLY A 297 10.13 -14.25 12.36
C GLY A 297 10.74 -13.46 11.22
N LEU A 298 10.91 -14.10 10.05
CA LEU A 298 11.14 -13.39 8.80
C LEU A 298 9.85 -12.63 8.48
N GLN A 299 9.93 -11.32 8.45
CA GLN A 299 8.75 -10.49 8.30
C GLN A 299 8.91 -9.58 7.08
N PHE A 300 7.79 -9.18 6.53
CA PHE A 300 7.70 -8.20 5.46
C PHE A 300 6.95 -6.98 5.99
N VAL A 301 7.04 -5.88 5.26
CA VAL A 301 6.42 -4.61 5.63
C VAL A 301 5.01 -4.83 6.19
N PRO A 302 4.72 -4.39 7.43
CA PRO A 302 3.38 -4.52 7.98
C PRO A 302 2.42 -3.55 7.27
N GLY A 303 1.22 -4.03 6.93
CA GLY A 303 0.11 -3.19 6.47
C GLY A 303 -0.83 -2.85 7.63
N TRP A 304 -1.27 -1.59 7.72
CA TRP A 304 -2.24 -1.15 8.72
C TRP A 304 -3.68 -1.33 8.26
N GLN A 305 -4.54 -1.79 9.17
CA GLN A 305 -5.98 -1.82 8.99
C GLN A 305 -6.59 -0.46 9.31
N PRO A 306 -7.24 0.22 8.36
CA PRO A 306 -8.08 1.37 8.66
C PRO A 306 -9.38 0.93 9.34
N ARG A 307 -9.79 1.62 10.41
CA ARG A 307 -11.10 1.42 11.05
C ARG A 307 -11.89 2.72 10.96
N GLY A 308 -13.16 2.65 10.55
CA GLY A 308 -14.09 3.78 10.59
C GLY A 308 -14.35 4.23 12.02
N THR A 309 -14.71 5.50 12.22
CA THR A 309 -14.95 6.14 13.54
C THR A 309 -16.13 5.57 14.34
N GLY A 310 -16.76 4.47 13.92
CA GLY A 310 -17.94 3.88 14.55
C GLY A 310 -17.95 2.35 14.66
N GLY A 311 -16.87 1.68 14.27
CA GLY A 311 -16.78 0.21 14.40
C GLY A 311 -16.45 -0.19 15.84
N SER A 312 -17.31 -1.00 16.48
CA SER A 312 -16.98 -1.66 17.73
C SER A 312 -15.89 -2.71 17.50
N GLU A 313 -15.10 -3.04 18.53
CA GLU A 313 -14.09 -4.10 18.47
C GLU A 313 -14.68 -5.50 18.13
N ASP A 314 -16.01 -5.64 18.16
CA ASP A 314 -16.74 -6.88 17.98
C ASP A 314 -17.13 -7.21 16.53
N ASP A 315 -16.83 -6.32 15.54
CA ASP A 315 -17.07 -6.60 14.13
C ASP A 315 -16.03 -7.56 13.48
N ASP A 316 -15.16 -8.17 14.29
CA ASP A 316 -14.13 -9.13 13.89
C ASP A 316 -14.65 -10.61 13.90
N GLY A 317 -15.96 -10.84 13.83
CA GLY A 317 -16.61 -12.15 13.81
C GLY A 317 -16.58 -12.85 12.43
#